data_19b3d9c5187ee78999edb70e244c6eef
#
_entry.id   19b3d9c5187ee78999edb70e244c6eef
#
_cell.length_a   1.000
_cell.length_b   1.000
_cell.length_c   1.000
_cell.angle_alpha   90.00
_cell.angle_beta   90.00
_cell.angle_gamma   90.00
#
_symmetry.space_group_name_H-M   'P 1'
#
loop_
_entity.id
_entity.type
_entity.pdbx_description
1 polymer ?
#
loop_
_entity_poly.entity_id
_entity_poly.type
_entity_poly.pdbx_seq_one_letter_code
_entity_poly.pdbx_strand_id
1 'polypeptide(L)'
;ASPKRARYHSGLMDMNTLNPGQDFDELPESYVIFITRDDALGYGLPIYHIDRKIEEVSENFKDEAHIIYVNSKKQEDTELGRLMHDLHCKNAEDMHSKILADRVYELKETQKGVEFMCREMEQIYSEGIESGEMQKAKETTIALAEMGLPADKIAKAVKIGVDVVQKWIDESMSVAH
;
A
#
# COMPACT_ATOMS: atom_id res chain seq x y z
N ALA A 1 2.65 -9.81 -6.40
CA ALA A 1 2.34 -8.43 -6.82
C ALA A 1 2.40 -8.33 -8.33
N SER A 2 1.45 -7.65 -8.98
CA SER A 2 1.47 -7.51 -10.44
C SER A 2 2.36 -6.34 -10.89
N PRO A 3 2.95 -6.38 -12.10
CA PRO A 3 3.72 -5.27 -12.67
C PRO A 3 2.93 -3.95 -12.74
N LYS A 4 1.62 -4.03 -13.00
CA LYS A 4 0.73 -2.85 -12.99
C LYS A 4 0.62 -2.20 -11.62
N ARG A 5 0.65 -3.00 -10.54
CA ARG A 5 0.63 -2.49 -9.17
C ARG A 5 1.93 -1.73 -8.84
N ALA A 6 3.09 -2.23 -9.31
CA ALA A 6 4.36 -1.54 -9.13
C ALA A 6 4.33 -0.15 -9.80
N ARG A 7 3.88 -0.08 -11.07
CA ARG A 7 3.72 1.19 -11.78
C ARG A 7 2.77 2.17 -11.06
N TYR A 8 1.68 1.65 -10.50
CA TYR A 8 0.72 2.47 -9.73
C TYR A 8 1.38 3.09 -8.51
N HIS A 9 2.15 2.30 -7.74
CA HIS A 9 2.84 2.82 -6.55
C HIS A 9 3.94 3.82 -6.90
N SER A 10 4.70 3.64 -7.99
CA SER A 10 5.67 4.65 -8.45
C SER A 10 4.97 5.99 -8.71
N GLY A 11 3.92 6.02 -9.52
CA GLY A 11 3.20 7.26 -9.81
C GLY A 11 2.54 7.89 -8.58
N LEU A 12 2.10 7.08 -7.61
CA LEU A 12 1.54 7.60 -6.36
C LEU A 12 2.62 8.24 -5.47
N MET A 13 3.83 7.67 -5.44
CA MET A 13 4.97 8.27 -4.74
C MET A 13 5.34 9.62 -5.35
N ASP A 14 5.45 9.70 -6.68
CA ASP A 14 5.76 10.93 -7.40
C ASP A 14 4.72 12.03 -7.09
N MET A 15 3.44 11.70 -7.16
CA MET A 15 2.34 12.62 -6.83
C MET A 15 2.38 13.16 -5.39
N ASN A 16 2.88 12.36 -4.44
CA ASN A 16 2.98 12.78 -3.03
C ASN A 16 4.28 13.52 -2.70
N THR A 17 5.25 13.50 -3.61
CA THR A 17 6.57 14.10 -3.40
C THR A 17 6.65 15.53 -3.94
N LEU A 18 6.09 15.78 -5.13
CA LEU A 18 6.10 17.12 -5.73
C LEU A 18 4.97 17.99 -5.21
N ASN A 19 5.32 19.23 -4.86
CA ASN A 19 4.34 20.26 -4.57
C ASN A 19 3.92 21.00 -5.85
N PRO A 20 2.74 21.64 -5.88
CA PRO A 20 2.31 22.44 -7.01
C PRO A 20 3.34 23.53 -7.36
N GLY A 21 3.81 23.54 -8.62
CA GLY A 21 4.77 24.52 -9.14
C GLY A 21 6.25 24.13 -9.03
N GLN A 22 6.57 22.96 -8.47
CA GLN A 22 7.93 22.40 -8.52
C GLN A 22 8.21 21.79 -9.90
N ASP A 23 9.50 21.77 -10.29
CA ASP A 23 9.95 21.13 -11.52
C ASP A 23 9.93 19.60 -11.37
N PHE A 24 9.62 18.89 -12.44
CA PHE A 24 9.66 17.43 -12.45
C PHE A 24 11.08 16.86 -12.28
N ASP A 25 12.10 17.63 -12.65
CA ASP A 25 13.52 17.26 -12.46
C ASP A 25 13.93 17.29 -10.96
N GLU A 26 13.08 17.78 -10.07
CA GLU A 26 13.26 17.72 -8.61
C GLU A 26 12.75 16.42 -7.98
N LEU A 27 12.16 15.51 -8.78
CA LEU A 27 11.75 14.19 -8.28
C LEU A 27 12.99 13.41 -7.81
N PRO A 28 12.99 12.89 -6.57
CA PRO A 28 14.09 12.07 -6.08
C PRO A 28 14.07 10.67 -6.68
N GLU A 29 15.22 10.02 -6.70
CA GLU A 29 15.30 8.59 -6.98
C GLU A 29 14.33 7.77 -6.11
N SER A 30 13.57 6.88 -6.71
CA SER A 30 12.50 6.14 -6.05
C SER A 30 12.60 4.62 -6.23
N TYR A 31 12.25 3.88 -5.19
CA TYR A 31 12.29 2.43 -5.18
C TYR A 31 10.94 1.85 -4.73
N VAL A 32 10.32 1.03 -5.58
CA VAL A 32 9.16 0.21 -5.22
C VAL A 32 9.64 -1.23 -5.02
N ILE A 33 9.71 -1.68 -3.78
CA ILE A 33 10.22 -3.01 -3.43
C ILE A 33 9.05 -3.92 -3.03
N PHE A 34 8.87 -5.02 -3.75
CA PHE A 34 7.94 -6.08 -3.38
C PHE A 34 8.68 -7.29 -2.83
N ILE A 35 8.50 -7.58 -1.55
CA ILE A 35 8.92 -8.86 -0.97
C ILE A 35 7.73 -9.79 -1.05
N THR A 36 7.84 -10.85 -1.85
CA THR A 36 6.76 -11.79 -2.13
C THR A 36 7.08 -13.17 -1.57
N ARG A 37 6.09 -13.86 -1.04
CA ARG A 37 6.26 -15.20 -0.47
C ARG A 37 6.72 -16.20 -1.53
N ASP A 38 6.19 -16.10 -2.74
CA ASP A 38 6.51 -16.94 -3.87
C ASP A 38 7.10 -16.09 -5.00
N ASP A 39 7.77 -16.73 -5.96
CA ASP A 39 8.37 -16.07 -7.12
C ASP A 39 7.29 -15.43 -8.01
N ALA A 40 7.15 -14.11 -7.90
CA ALA A 40 6.12 -13.36 -8.62
C ALA A 40 6.35 -13.29 -10.14
N LEU A 41 7.61 -13.45 -10.59
CA LEU A 41 8.00 -13.38 -12.01
C LEU A 41 8.29 -14.74 -12.63
N GLY A 42 8.50 -15.78 -11.81
CA GLY A 42 8.58 -17.17 -12.27
C GLY A 42 9.92 -17.63 -12.84
N TYR A 43 10.99 -16.84 -12.74
CA TYR A 43 12.33 -17.21 -13.28
C TYR A 43 13.23 -17.90 -12.25
N GLY A 44 12.77 -18.11 -11.02
CA GLY A 44 13.49 -18.83 -9.98
C GLY A 44 14.60 -18.06 -9.27
N LEU A 45 14.73 -16.75 -9.52
CA LEU A 45 15.77 -15.90 -8.91
C LEU A 45 15.37 -15.39 -7.52
N PRO A 46 16.36 -15.08 -6.66
CA PRO A 46 16.08 -14.48 -5.34
C PRO A 46 15.63 -13.02 -5.41
N ILE A 47 16.09 -12.28 -6.44
CA ILE A 47 15.81 -10.87 -6.64
C ILE A 47 15.77 -10.53 -8.13
N TYR A 48 14.92 -9.57 -8.47
CA TYR A 48 14.76 -9.02 -9.81
C TYR A 48 14.81 -7.51 -9.73
N HIS A 49 15.66 -6.88 -10.53
CA HIS A 49 15.72 -5.44 -10.73
C HIS A 49 15.07 -5.12 -12.07
N ILE A 50 14.13 -4.20 -12.06
CA ILE A 50 13.37 -3.80 -13.23
C ILE A 50 13.55 -2.29 -13.43
N ASP A 51 14.22 -1.95 -14.52
CA ASP A 51 14.43 -0.58 -14.99
C ASP A 51 13.83 -0.41 -16.37
N ARG A 52 13.51 0.83 -16.74
CA ARG A 52 13.06 1.16 -18.09
C ARG A 52 14.23 1.26 -19.05
N LYS A 53 14.00 0.82 -20.29
CA LYS A 53 15.01 0.87 -21.36
C LYS A 53 14.49 1.61 -22.57
N ILE A 54 15.39 2.27 -23.28
CA ILE A 54 15.18 2.80 -24.62
C ILE A 54 15.44 1.64 -25.60
N GLU A 55 14.38 1.14 -26.27
CA GLU A 55 14.45 -0.07 -27.09
C GLU A 55 15.43 0.07 -28.25
N GLU A 56 15.47 1.24 -28.90
CA GLU A 56 16.26 1.49 -30.11
C GLU A 56 17.77 1.42 -29.89
N VAL A 57 18.22 1.77 -28.68
CA VAL A 57 19.67 1.80 -28.33
C VAL A 57 20.05 0.81 -27.23
N SER A 58 19.06 0.12 -26.62
CA SER A 58 19.24 -0.80 -25.50
C SER A 58 19.89 -0.19 -24.24
N GLU A 59 19.80 1.12 -24.09
CA GLU A 59 20.29 1.85 -22.93
C GLU A 59 19.20 2.04 -21.88
N ASN A 60 19.59 2.24 -20.61
CA ASN A 60 18.67 2.56 -19.54
C ASN A 60 18.08 3.96 -19.74
N PHE A 61 16.79 4.11 -19.49
CA PHE A 61 16.08 5.40 -19.64
C PHE A 61 16.50 6.44 -18.59
N LYS A 62 17.06 5.98 -17.44
CA LYS A 62 17.63 6.82 -16.38
C LYS A 62 16.63 7.81 -15.77
N ASP A 63 15.40 7.36 -15.57
CA ASP A 63 14.34 8.14 -14.93
C ASP A 63 14.32 7.97 -13.40
N GLU A 64 15.35 7.32 -12.85
CA GLU A 64 15.56 7.14 -11.40
C GLU A 64 14.39 6.48 -10.66
N ALA A 65 13.51 5.78 -11.40
CA ALA A 65 12.38 5.03 -10.85
C ALA A 65 12.64 3.52 -10.97
N HIS A 66 12.91 2.87 -9.84
CA HIS A 66 13.31 1.47 -9.77
C HIS A 66 12.21 0.58 -9.18
N ILE A 67 12.05 -0.61 -9.73
CA ILE A 67 11.15 -1.62 -9.19
C ILE A 67 11.97 -2.87 -8.86
N ILE A 68 11.81 -3.37 -7.64
CA ILE A 68 12.52 -4.55 -7.16
C ILE A 68 11.51 -5.60 -6.70
N TYR A 69 11.65 -6.83 -7.20
CA TYR A 69 10.93 -7.98 -6.67
C TYR A 69 11.89 -8.89 -5.94
N VAL A 70 11.55 -9.25 -4.70
CA VAL A 70 12.31 -10.19 -3.87
C VAL A 70 11.45 -11.42 -3.64
N ASN A 71 12.02 -12.59 -3.94
CA ASN A 71 11.41 -13.89 -3.70
C ASN A 71 11.84 -14.41 -2.32
N SER A 72 11.01 -14.20 -1.29
CA SER A 72 11.35 -14.57 0.08
C SER A 72 11.40 -16.09 0.36
N LYS A 73 10.98 -16.91 -0.60
CA LYS A 73 11.16 -18.36 -0.55
C LYS A 73 12.63 -18.77 -0.70
N LYS A 74 13.45 -17.91 -1.32
CA LYS A 74 14.90 -18.12 -1.47
C LYS A 74 15.61 -17.64 -0.21
N GLN A 75 16.05 -18.60 0.60
CA GLN A 75 16.72 -18.40 1.89
C GLN A 75 18.12 -19.04 1.86
N GLU A 76 18.85 -18.76 0.80
CA GLU A 76 20.23 -19.23 0.60
C GLU A 76 21.16 -18.56 1.63
N ASP A 77 22.37 -19.12 1.83
CA ASP A 77 23.35 -18.54 2.77
C ASP A 77 24.04 -17.29 2.18
N THR A 78 23.24 -16.28 1.92
CA THR A 78 23.60 -14.92 1.51
C THR A 78 22.98 -13.92 2.48
N GLU A 79 23.44 -12.68 2.48
CA GLU A 79 22.83 -11.63 3.32
C GLU A 79 21.34 -11.46 3.02
N LEU A 80 20.97 -11.44 1.74
CA LEU A 80 19.57 -11.37 1.32
C LEU A 80 18.80 -12.61 1.76
N GLY A 81 19.35 -13.81 1.58
CA GLY A 81 18.70 -15.06 1.97
C GLY A 81 18.49 -15.16 3.48
N ARG A 82 19.46 -14.73 4.29
CA ARG A 82 19.32 -14.65 5.75
C ARG A 82 18.24 -13.64 6.16
N LEU A 83 18.19 -12.46 5.50
CA LEU A 83 17.10 -11.50 5.73
C LEU A 83 15.73 -12.09 5.37
N MET A 84 15.64 -12.82 4.26
CA MET A 84 14.38 -13.49 3.89
C MET A 84 14.00 -14.58 4.88
N HIS A 85 14.96 -15.33 5.40
CA HIS A 85 14.74 -16.28 6.51
C HIS A 85 14.14 -15.56 7.72
N ASP A 86 14.76 -14.49 8.17
CA ASP A 86 14.33 -13.73 9.35
C ASP A 86 12.88 -13.21 9.23
N LEU A 87 12.48 -12.75 8.03
CA LEU A 87 11.11 -12.33 7.77
C LEU A 87 10.07 -13.46 7.85
N HIS A 88 10.52 -14.72 7.81
CA HIS A 88 9.66 -15.90 8.02
C HIS A 88 9.71 -16.44 9.45
N CYS A 89 10.66 -15.99 10.28
CA CYS A 89 10.77 -16.42 11.68
C CYS A 89 9.58 -15.94 12.51
N LYS A 90 9.13 -16.83 13.41
CA LYS A 90 8.07 -16.49 14.38
C LYS A 90 8.66 -15.93 15.68
N ASN A 91 9.81 -16.43 16.09
CA ASN A 91 10.47 -16.12 17.34
C ASN A 91 11.76 -15.33 17.07
N ALA A 92 12.10 -14.43 17.97
CA ALA A 92 13.32 -13.62 17.88
C ALA A 92 14.61 -14.46 17.89
N GLU A 93 14.63 -15.53 18.67
CA GLU A 93 15.80 -16.44 18.83
C GLU A 93 16.17 -17.20 17.54
N ASP A 94 15.23 -17.36 16.61
CA ASP A 94 15.45 -18.05 15.34
C ASP A 94 16.06 -17.14 14.28
N MET A 95 16.21 -15.85 14.53
CA MET A 95 16.66 -14.84 13.56
C MET A 95 18.19 -14.72 13.50
N HIS A 96 18.72 -14.53 12.29
CA HIS A 96 20.14 -14.24 12.06
C HIS A 96 20.52 -12.80 12.38
N SER A 97 19.63 -11.85 12.07
CA SER A 97 19.83 -10.42 12.32
C SER A 97 19.52 -10.08 13.77
N LYS A 98 20.55 -9.73 14.55
CA LYS A 98 20.36 -9.28 15.92
C LYS A 98 19.44 -8.06 16.05
N ILE A 99 19.53 -7.12 15.10
CA ILE A 99 18.71 -5.90 15.11
C ILE A 99 17.22 -6.26 14.96
N LEU A 100 16.89 -7.18 14.02
CA LEU A 100 15.52 -7.66 13.84
C LEU A 100 15.06 -8.51 15.03
N ALA A 101 15.92 -9.40 15.54
CA ALA A 101 15.65 -10.22 16.72
C ALA A 101 15.30 -9.36 17.93
N ASP A 102 16.15 -8.37 18.26
CA ASP A 102 15.93 -7.46 19.39
C ASP A 102 14.59 -6.70 19.24
N ARG A 103 14.27 -6.24 18.03
CA ARG A 103 13.00 -5.53 17.78
C ARG A 103 11.78 -6.45 17.86
N VAL A 104 11.87 -7.66 17.32
CA VAL A 104 10.79 -8.66 17.42
C VAL A 104 10.56 -9.07 18.87
N TYR A 105 11.63 -9.29 19.63
CA TYR A 105 11.56 -9.57 21.05
C TYR A 105 10.86 -8.44 21.81
N GLU A 106 11.30 -7.19 21.60
CA GLU A 106 10.70 -6.02 22.24
C GLU A 106 9.18 -5.94 21.98
N LEU A 107 8.74 -6.15 20.72
CA LEU A 107 7.35 -5.98 20.33
C LEU A 107 6.46 -7.16 20.71
N LYS A 108 6.97 -8.40 20.65
CA LYS A 108 6.13 -9.60 20.82
C LYS A 108 6.25 -10.24 22.21
N GLU A 109 7.39 -10.07 22.88
CA GLU A 109 7.69 -10.80 24.12
C GLU A 109 7.73 -9.92 25.35
N THR A 110 7.80 -8.58 25.19
CA THR A 110 7.64 -7.68 26.34
C THR A 110 6.19 -7.28 26.53
N GLN A 111 5.77 -7.14 27.80
CA GLN A 111 4.41 -6.70 28.11
C GLN A 111 4.08 -5.35 27.44
N LYS A 112 5.02 -4.39 27.49
CA LYS A 112 4.87 -3.08 26.86
C LYS A 112 4.72 -3.15 25.34
N GLY A 113 5.46 -4.03 24.68
CA GLY A 113 5.39 -4.25 23.24
C GLY A 113 4.06 -4.88 22.84
N VAL A 114 3.60 -5.89 23.58
CA VAL A 114 2.30 -6.52 23.37
C VAL A 114 1.15 -5.53 23.54
N GLU A 115 1.17 -4.72 24.60
CA GLU A 115 0.16 -3.66 24.82
C GLU A 115 0.16 -2.61 23.71
N PHE A 116 1.35 -2.23 23.22
CA PHE A 116 1.49 -1.32 22.07
C PHE A 116 0.86 -1.92 20.82
N MET A 117 1.22 -3.16 20.48
CA MET A 117 0.68 -3.84 19.29
C MET A 117 -0.84 -4.04 19.38
N CYS A 118 -1.38 -4.39 20.54
CA CYS A 118 -2.83 -4.53 20.71
C CYS A 118 -3.55 -3.21 20.43
N ARG A 119 -3.04 -2.10 20.96
CA ARG A 119 -3.61 -0.76 20.73
C ARG A 119 -3.58 -0.36 19.25
N GLU A 120 -2.45 -0.57 18.57
CA GLU A 120 -2.32 -0.29 17.14
C GLU A 120 -3.30 -1.15 16.31
N MET A 121 -3.46 -2.43 16.66
CA MET A 121 -4.41 -3.32 16.00
C MET A 121 -5.85 -2.89 16.23
N GLU A 122 -6.22 -2.46 17.44
CA GLU A 122 -7.55 -1.93 17.75
C GLU A 122 -7.83 -0.65 16.96
N GLN A 123 -6.84 0.22 16.82
CA GLN A 123 -6.97 1.43 16.01
C GLN A 123 -7.21 1.09 14.54
N ILE A 124 -6.38 0.23 13.94
CA ILE A 124 -6.52 -0.22 12.54
C ILE A 124 -7.90 -0.87 12.32
N TYR A 125 -8.36 -1.68 13.27
CA TYR A 125 -9.67 -2.32 13.21
C TYR A 125 -10.80 -1.29 13.24
N SER A 126 -10.71 -0.31 14.13
CA SER A 126 -11.69 0.79 14.26
C SER A 126 -11.74 1.64 12.98
N GLU A 127 -10.58 2.05 12.47
CA GLU A 127 -10.47 2.81 11.21
C GLU A 127 -11.02 2.01 10.01
N GLY A 128 -10.79 0.70 10.00
CA GLY A 128 -11.33 -0.20 8.97
C GLY A 128 -12.85 -0.29 8.99
N ILE A 129 -13.46 -0.36 10.18
CA ILE A 129 -14.92 -0.35 10.34
C ILE A 129 -15.49 0.99 9.87
N GLU A 130 -14.93 2.11 10.35
CA GLU A 130 -15.40 3.45 10.01
C GLU A 130 -15.32 3.71 8.50
N SER A 131 -14.20 3.33 7.88
CA SER A 131 -14.02 3.42 6.42
C SER A 131 -15.04 2.58 5.67
N GLY A 132 -15.30 1.34 6.13
CA GLY A 132 -16.29 0.45 5.52
C GLY A 132 -17.73 0.98 5.64
N GLU A 133 -18.09 1.53 6.79
CA GLU A 133 -19.42 2.15 7.02
C GLU A 133 -19.60 3.38 6.13
N MET A 134 -18.55 4.23 6.00
CA MET A 134 -18.60 5.41 5.16
C MET A 134 -18.73 5.06 3.68
N GLN A 135 -18.00 4.06 3.22
CA GLN A 135 -18.12 3.57 1.84
C GLN A 135 -19.52 3.02 1.56
N LYS A 136 -20.05 2.20 2.46
CA LYS A 136 -21.42 1.66 2.34
C LYS A 136 -22.47 2.77 2.33
N ALA A 137 -22.31 3.79 3.18
CA ALA A 137 -23.19 4.95 3.19
C ALA A 137 -23.14 5.71 1.87
N LYS A 138 -21.95 5.88 1.26
CA LYS A 138 -21.76 6.51 -0.04
C LYS A 138 -22.46 5.70 -1.16
N GLU A 139 -22.26 4.40 -1.22
CA GLU A 139 -22.90 3.51 -2.19
C GLU A 139 -24.44 3.55 -2.07
N THR A 140 -24.93 3.50 -0.83
CA THR A 140 -26.37 3.59 -0.55
C THR A 140 -26.93 4.96 -0.96
N THR A 141 -26.18 6.04 -0.71
CA THR A 141 -26.56 7.40 -1.12
C THR A 141 -26.77 7.49 -2.61
N ILE A 142 -25.81 6.99 -3.39
CA ILE A 142 -25.89 7.02 -4.86
C ILE A 142 -27.10 6.22 -5.34
N ALA A 143 -27.29 5.00 -4.84
CA ALA A 143 -28.43 4.15 -5.23
C ALA A 143 -29.78 4.81 -4.89
N LEU A 144 -29.92 5.45 -3.73
CA LEU A 144 -31.16 6.13 -3.36
C LEU A 144 -31.40 7.42 -4.17
N ALA A 145 -30.32 8.12 -4.55
CA ALA A 145 -30.41 9.28 -5.42
C ALA A 145 -30.86 8.89 -6.85
N GLU A 146 -30.35 7.79 -7.39
CA GLU A 146 -30.80 7.21 -8.69
C GLU A 146 -32.30 6.82 -8.66
N MET A 147 -32.80 6.42 -7.50
CA MET A 147 -34.24 6.16 -7.30
C MET A 147 -35.10 7.43 -7.15
N GLY A 148 -34.48 8.62 -7.23
CA GLY A 148 -35.15 9.92 -7.17
C GLY A 148 -35.48 10.43 -5.76
N LEU A 149 -34.83 9.90 -4.71
CA LEU A 149 -35.01 10.42 -3.38
C LEU A 149 -34.22 11.74 -3.20
N PRO A 150 -34.81 12.76 -2.51
CA PRO A 150 -34.09 14.00 -2.25
C PRO A 150 -33.02 13.84 -1.15
N ALA A 151 -31.96 14.63 -1.24
CA ALA A 151 -30.76 14.53 -0.40
C ALA A 151 -31.05 14.59 1.11
N ASP A 152 -32.05 15.37 1.54
CA ASP A 152 -32.45 15.48 2.95
C ASP A 152 -33.03 14.16 3.52
N LYS A 153 -33.76 13.40 2.70
CA LYS A 153 -34.28 12.08 3.07
C LYS A 153 -33.17 11.02 3.07
N ILE A 154 -32.30 11.08 2.09
CA ILE A 154 -31.15 10.18 2.00
C ILE A 154 -30.24 10.38 3.22
N ALA A 155 -29.92 11.62 3.58
CA ALA A 155 -29.08 11.96 4.73
C ALA A 155 -29.63 11.36 6.04
N LYS A 156 -30.94 11.41 6.24
CA LYS A 156 -31.60 10.77 7.39
C LYS A 156 -31.51 9.24 7.36
N ALA A 157 -31.61 8.64 6.19
CA ALA A 157 -31.54 7.19 6.01
C ALA A 157 -30.13 6.63 6.26
N VAL A 158 -29.10 7.30 5.75
CA VAL A 158 -27.70 6.88 5.90
C VAL A 158 -27.02 7.47 7.15
N LYS A 159 -27.70 8.33 7.90
CA LYS A 159 -27.21 9.02 9.11
C LYS A 159 -25.94 9.86 8.88
N ILE A 160 -25.83 10.47 7.72
CA ILE A 160 -24.72 11.34 7.31
C ILE A 160 -25.27 12.76 7.07
N GLY A 161 -24.43 13.78 7.24
CA GLY A 161 -24.81 15.18 6.99
C GLY A 161 -25.27 15.42 5.55
N VAL A 162 -26.28 16.29 5.38
CA VAL A 162 -26.88 16.58 4.05
C VAL A 162 -25.86 17.16 3.07
N ASP A 163 -24.92 17.96 3.55
CA ASP A 163 -23.82 18.55 2.78
C ASP A 163 -22.89 17.49 2.19
N VAL A 164 -22.55 16.45 2.97
CA VAL A 164 -21.74 15.33 2.52
C VAL A 164 -22.51 14.47 1.50
N VAL A 165 -23.76 14.19 1.78
CA VAL A 165 -24.65 13.45 0.87
C VAL A 165 -24.79 14.17 -0.47
N GLN A 166 -25.02 15.49 -0.47
CA GLN A 166 -25.12 16.29 -1.68
C GLN A 166 -23.82 16.23 -2.49
N LYS A 167 -22.66 16.38 -1.81
CA LYS A 167 -21.36 16.26 -2.45
C LYS A 167 -21.18 14.91 -3.18
N TRP A 168 -21.54 13.81 -2.52
CA TRP A 168 -21.44 12.48 -3.14
C TRP A 168 -22.35 12.29 -4.35
N ILE A 169 -23.55 12.88 -4.32
CA ILE A 169 -24.49 12.87 -5.46
C ILE A 169 -23.88 13.67 -6.61
N ASP A 170 -23.37 14.87 -6.36
CA ASP A 170 -22.78 15.74 -7.40
C ASP A 170 -21.54 15.09 -8.02
N GLU A 171 -20.67 14.48 -7.21
CA GLU A 171 -19.51 13.71 -7.70
C GLU A 171 -19.94 12.56 -8.63
N SER A 172 -20.98 11.80 -8.25
CA SER A 172 -21.45 10.66 -9.06
C SER A 172 -22.01 11.10 -10.41
N MET A 173 -22.68 12.24 -10.47
CA MET A 173 -23.23 12.80 -11.72
C MET A 173 -22.12 13.35 -12.64
N SER A 174 -21.03 13.85 -12.08
CA SER A 174 -19.89 14.39 -12.85
C SER A 174 -19.04 13.30 -13.54
N VAL A 175 -19.06 12.07 -13.03
CA VAL A 175 -18.32 10.93 -13.61
C VAL A 175 -19.11 10.23 -14.73
N ALA A 176 -20.42 10.50 -14.83
CA ALA A 176 -21.31 9.89 -15.83
C ALA A 176 -21.34 10.66 -17.18
N HIS A 177 -20.57 11.73 -17.34
CA HIS A 177 -20.37 12.52 -18.53
C HIS A 177 -18.91 12.47 -18.98
#